data_2c4347e66500139b9640168ca27a3e22
#
_entry.id   2c4347e66500139b9640168ca27a3e22
#
_cell.length_a   1.000
_cell.length_b   1.000
_cell.length_c   1.000
_cell.angle_alpha   90.00
_cell.angle_beta   90.00
_cell.angle_gamma   90.00
#
_symmetry.space_group_name_H-M   'P 1'
#
loop_
_entity.id
_entity.type
_entity.pdbx_description
1 polymer ?
#
loop_
_entity_poly.entity_id
_entity_poly.type
_entity_poly.pdbx_seq_one_letter_code
_entity_poly.pdbx_strand_id
1 'polypeptide(L)' 'MAIVDATIEHRLQREHKIIEKLEKLGPASVDELVNDVYDDVASFLHPIAKWSLEAHLIKLIENKVVSKNKQEYVLIE' A
#
# COMPACT_ATOMS: atom_id res chain seq x y z
N MET A 1 15.07 -10.41 -18.50
CA MET A 1 15.97 -9.69 -17.64
C MET A 1 15.50 -9.70 -16.21
N ALA A 2 16.31 -10.28 -15.36
CA ALA A 2 15.92 -10.53 -13.97
C ALA A 2 15.69 -9.25 -13.17
N ILE A 3 16.43 -8.18 -13.45
CA ILE A 3 16.34 -6.94 -12.68
C ILE A 3 14.99 -6.26 -12.82
N VAL A 4 14.49 -6.19 -14.06
CA VAL A 4 13.19 -5.56 -14.32
C VAL A 4 12.07 -6.39 -13.72
N ASP A 5 12.15 -7.71 -13.87
CA ASP A 5 11.14 -8.62 -13.34
C ASP A 5 11.10 -8.56 -11.81
N ALA A 6 12.25 -8.48 -11.16
CA ALA A 6 12.31 -8.36 -9.70
C ALA A 6 11.65 -7.07 -9.21
N THR A 7 11.85 -5.95 -9.91
CA THR A 7 11.23 -4.68 -9.56
C THR A 7 9.71 -4.75 -9.67
N ILE A 8 9.20 -5.35 -10.74
CA ILE A 8 7.77 -5.52 -10.95
C ILE A 8 7.17 -6.43 -9.87
N GLU A 9 7.86 -7.53 -9.54
CA GLU A 9 7.41 -8.43 -8.49
C GLU A 9 7.32 -7.73 -7.14
N HIS A 10 8.29 -6.90 -6.79
CA HIS A 10 8.28 -6.15 -5.53
C HIS A 10 7.08 -5.21 -5.46
N ARG A 11 6.76 -4.53 -6.55
CA ARG A 11 5.59 -3.66 -6.60
C ARG A 11 4.30 -4.44 -6.42
N LEU A 12 4.18 -5.56 -7.11
CA LEU A 12 2.99 -6.41 -7.01
C LEU A 12 2.84 -6.96 -5.60
N GLN A 13 3.93 -7.34 -4.97
CA GLN A 13 3.90 -7.81 -3.59
C GLN A 13 3.45 -6.73 -2.62
N ARG A 14 3.91 -5.49 -2.81
CA ARG A 14 3.47 -4.36 -1.99
C ARG A 14 1.99 -4.09 -2.15
N GLU A 15 1.51 -4.06 -3.39
CA GLU A 15 0.09 -3.87 -3.66
C GLU A 15 -0.76 -4.98 -3.04
N HIS A 16 -0.27 -6.21 -3.11
CA HIS A 16 -0.94 -7.37 -2.51
C HIS A 16 -1.03 -7.22 -1.00
N LYS A 17 0.05 -6.78 -0.36
CA LYS A 17 0.06 -6.53 1.08
C LYS A 17 -0.95 -5.47 1.48
N ILE A 18 -1.04 -4.40 0.69
CA ILE A 18 -1.99 -3.33 0.95
C ILE A 18 -3.42 -3.88 0.91
N ILE A 19 -3.73 -4.66 -0.12
CA ILE A 19 -5.06 -5.25 -0.28
C ILE A 19 -5.36 -6.20 0.89
N GLU A 20 -4.42 -7.06 1.26
CA GLU A 20 -4.61 -7.97 2.38
C GLU A 20 -4.86 -7.24 3.69
N LYS A 21 -4.12 -6.17 3.95
CA LYS A 21 -4.30 -5.42 5.18
C LYS A 21 -5.65 -4.71 5.22
N LEU A 22 -6.08 -4.17 4.09
CA LEU A 22 -7.40 -3.54 4.01
C LEU A 22 -8.51 -4.56 4.19
N GLU A 23 -8.33 -5.79 3.72
CA GLU A 23 -9.30 -6.85 3.97
C GLU A 23 -9.41 -7.19 5.45
N LYS A 24 -8.28 -7.23 6.15
CA LYS A 24 -8.26 -7.59 7.57
C LYS A 24 -8.72 -6.46 8.47
N LEU A 25 -8.23 -5.24 8.21
CA LEU A 25 -8.48 -4.09 9.09
C LEU A 25 -9.76 -3.35 8.74
N GLY A 26 -10.25 -3.51 7.50
CA GLY A 26 -11.29 -2.64 6.98
C GLY A 26 -10.72 -1.26 6.70
N PRO A 27 -11.52 -0.19 6.88
CA PRO A 27 -11.00 1.16 6.62
C PRO A 27 -9.77 1.45 7.48
N ALA A 28 -8.71 1.94 6.82
CA ALA A 28 -7.44 2.21 7.49
C ALA A 28 -6.78 3.45 6.91
N SER A 29 -6.09 4.21 7.75
CA SER A 29 -5.35 5.38 7.33
C SER A 29 -3.99 5.00 6.77
N VAL A 30 -3.33 5.96 6.11
CA VAL A 30 -1.97 5.75 5.59
C VAL A 30 -1.02 5.39 6.72
N ASP A 31 -1.15 6.04 7.88
CA ASP A 31 -0.27 5.76 9.02
C ASP A 31 -0.42 4.33 9.52
N GLU A 32 -1.64 3.82 9.56
CA GLU A 32 -1.89 2.43 9.94
C GLU A 32 -1.33 1.46 8.89
N LEU A 33 -1.56 1.77 7.61
CA LEU A 33 -1.10 0.92 6.54
C LEU A 33 0.42 0.88 6.44
N VAL A 34 1.08 2.01 6.63
CA VAL A 34 2.54 2.04 6.51
C VAL A 34 3.22 1.18 7.56
N ASN A 35 2.69 1.13 8.76
CA ASN A 35 3.24 0.30 9.82
C ASN A 35 3.14 -1.20 9.49
N ASP A 36 2.05 -1.59 8.85
CA ASP A 36 1.81 -3.00 8.54
C ASP A 36 2.42 -3.43 7.21
N VAL A 37 2.32 -2.57 6.19
CA VAL A 37 2.81 -2.91 4.84
C VAL A 37 4.33 -2.82 4.77
N TYR A 38 4.91 -1.86 5.49
CA TYR A 38 6.35 -1.64 5.52
C TYR A 38 6.96 -2.02 6.86
N ASP A 39 6.51 -3.14 7.43
CA ASP A 39 7.00 -3.63 8.71
C ASP A 39 8.46 -4.07 8.66
N ASP A 40 8.98 -4.36 7.46
CA ASP A 40 10.37 -4.73 7.23
C ASP A 40 11.29 -3.53 7.02
N VAL A 41 10.74 -2.31 7.06
CA VAL A 41 11.47 -1.09 6.83
C VAL A 41 11.76 -0.41 8.17
N ALA A 42 12.98 0.09 8.35
CA ALA A 42 13.35 0.80 9.57
C ALA A 42 12.44 2.01 9.78
N SER A 43 12.11 2.28 11.04
CA SER A 43 11.13 3.33 11.37
C SER A 43 11.54 4.72 10.89
N PHE A 44 12.84 5.02 10.85
CA PHE A 44 13.30 6.32 10.37
C PHE A 44 13.08 6.51 8.85
N LEU A 45 12.81 5.43 8.14
CA LEU A 45 12.50 5.47 6.71
C LEU A 45 10.99 5.50 6.43
N HIS A 46 10.15 5.41 7.46
CA HIS A 46 8.71 5.43 7.29
C HIS A 46 8.17 6.65 6.54
N PRO A 47 8.72 7.87 6.72
CA PRO A 47 8.25 9.01 5.93
C PRO A 47 8.41 8.80 4.42
N ILE A 48 9.51 8.15 4.00
CA ILE A 48 9.74 7.83 2.60
C ILE A 48 8.83 6.69 2.15
N ALA A 49 8.68 5.68 2.99
CA ALA A 49 7.77 4.56 2.72
C ALA A 49 6.33 5.03 2.59
N LYS A 50 5.94 6.04 3.38
CA LYS A 50 4.61 6.62 3.31
C LYS A 50 4.33 7.24 1.94
N TRP A 51 5.31 7.92 1.36
CA TRP A 51 5.18 8.47 0.01
C TRP A 51 4.96 7.37 -1.02
N SER A 52 5.75 6.29 -0.92
CA SER A 52 5.61 5.15 -1.80
C SER A 52 4.24 4.50 -1.64
N LEU A 53 3.79 4.35 -0.41
CA LEU A 53 2.47 3.79 -0.12
C LEU A 53 1.36 4.64 -0.72
N GLU A 54 1.44 5.96 -0.58
CA GLU A 54 0.44 6.87 -1.16
C GLU A 54 0.38 6.73 -2.67
N ALA A 55 1.53 6.60 -3.33
CA ALA A 55 1.56 6.41 -4.77
C ALA A 55 0.86 5.12 -5.18
N HIS A 56 1.08 4.03 -4.44
CA HIS A 56 0.38 2.76 -4.69
C HIS A 56 -1.13 2.90 -4.45
N LEU A 57 -1.52 3.60 -3.39
CA LEU A 57 -2.94 3.81 -3.09
C LEU A 57 -3.63 4.63 -4.17
N ILE A 58 -2.98 5.66 -4.69
CA ILE A 58 -3.53 6.45 -5.79
C ILE A 58 -3.77 5.57 -7.00
N LYS A 59 -2.81 4.72 -7.34
CA LYS A 59 -2.95 3.81 -8.46
C LYS A 59 -4.10 2.83 -8.24
N LEU A 60 -4.25 2.30 -7.04
CA LEU A 60 -5.33 1.39 -6.72
C LEU A 60 -6.69 2.09 -6.76
N ILE A 61 -6.75 3.35 -6.39
CA ILE A 61 -7.97 4.17 -6.52
C ILE A 61 -8.33 4.35 -8.00
N GLU A 62 -7.35 4.67 -8.83
CA GLU A 62 -7.56 4.82 -10.27
C GLU A 62 -8.06 3.52 -10.90
N ASN A 63 -7.57 2.39 -10.43
CA ASN A 63 -7.99 1.07 -10.91
C ASN A 63 -9.28 0.59 -10.27
N LYS A 64 -9.90 1.39 -9.41
CA LYS A 64 -11.17 1.09 -8.74
C LYS A 64 -11.09 -0.12 -7.83
N VAL A 65 -9.91 -0.37 -7.27
CA VAL A 65 -9.72 -1.44 -6.28
C VAL A 65 -9.91 -0.90 -4.87
N VAL A 66 -9.54 0.36 -4.65
CA VAL A 66 -9.59 1.02 -3.36
C VAL A 66 -10.34 2.34 -3.48
N SER A 67 -11.06 2.71 -2.44
CA SER A 67 -11.72 4.02 -2.34
C SER A 67 -11.16 4.78 -1.15
N LYS A 68 -11.07 6.08 -1.27
CA LYS A 68 -10.66 6.94 -0.17
C LYS A 68 -11.88 7.63 0.42
N ASN A 69 -12.06 7.50 1.73
CA ASN A 69 -13.13 8.14 2.46
C ASN A 69 -12.52 8.95 3.59
N LYS A 70 -12.51 10.28 3.46
CA LYS A 70 -11.83 11.19 4.38
C LYS A 70 -10.33 10.87 4.39
N GLN A 71 -9.80 10.37 5.50
CA GLN A 71 -8.39 10.02 5.61
C GLN A 71 -8.16 8.52 5.64
N GLU A 72 -9.20 7.74 5.36
CA GLU A 72 -9.13 6.29 5.39
C GLU A 72 -9.28 5.70 4.00
N TYR A 73 -8.67 4.55 3.79
CA TYR A 73 -8.78 3.81 2.55
C TYR A 73 -9.51 2.50 2.80
N VAL A 74 -10.34 2.11 1.85
CA VAL A 74 -11.16 0.90 1.98
C VAL A 74 -11.23 0.20 0.63
N LEU A 75 -11.30 -1.13 0.66
CA LEU A 75 -11.47 -1.92 -0.57
C LEU A 75 -12.86 -1.70 -1.15
N ILE A 76 -12.91 -1.59 -2.46
CA ILE A 76 -14.18 -1.53 -3.19
C ILE A 76 -14.64 -2.97 -3.44
N GLU A 77 -15.82 -3.28 -2.97
CA GLU A 77 -16.42 -4.62 -3.20
C GLU A 77 -17.22 -4.70 -4.47
#